data_156f9473fe71ef2e2b6615c88e601f36
#
_entry.id   156f9473fe71ef2e2b6615c88e601f36
#
_cell.length_a   1.000
_cell.length_b   1.000
_cell.length_c   1.000
_cell.angle_alpha   90.00
_cell.angle_beta   90.00
_cell.angle_gamma   90.00
#
_symmetry.space_group_name_H-M   'P 1'
#
loop_
_entity.id
_entity.type
_entity.pdbx_description
1 polymer ?
#
loop_
_entity_poly.entity_id
_entity_poly.type
_entity_poly.pdbx_seq_one_letter_code
_entity_poly.pdbx_strand_id
1 'polypeptide(L)'
;MIRWRSLVALAAAVLSSSAALAQEKLHFTYLWHLEQPIYWPDRQVGGADRYERAKESLDRGGVYPQNNLSEIFGLDDRKAAYQWRVRDSVNAIRGYAEAGAQVSYSGGLIENIMSLGAANSLGYSPTWYGSNREARGWTTIGQSKPRLDIVLFAFHHPLLPLCDDATVRREIQLYKEVYADAWGNAVPASRGFFPSEMAFSTRLIQPLAQEGVAWSFVSGEKISRANVDFPVIFGSGGINCDPPNPADQLNGAQGSYYRVSISRGCGPAEAYPQSFTPQRAQTVDPNTGQV
;
A
#
# COMPACT_ATOMS: atom_id res chain seq x y z
N MET A 1 66.61 28.10 15.55
CA MET A 1 65.55 27.74 16.50
C MET A 1 64.24 27.82 15.78
N ILE A 2 63.82 26.73 15.16
CA ILE A 2 62.59 26.63 14.39
C ILE A 2 61.49 26.28 15.41
N ARG A 3 60.45 27.09 15.43
CA ARG A 3 59.38 27.09 16.44
C ARG A 3 58.50 25.85 16.32
N TRP A 4 58.58 24.98 17.30
CA TRP A 4 57.76 23.77 17.46
C TRP A 4 56.24 23.99 17.61
N ARG A 5 55.76 25.23 17.61
CA ARG A 5 54.35 25.58 17.80
C ARG A 5 53.48 25.43 16.54
N SER A 6 54.09 25.39 15.34
CA SER A 6 53.36 25.34 14.10
C SER A 6 53.01 23.89 13.67
N LEU A 7 53.69 22.87 14.17
CA LEU A 7 53.44 21.44 13.86
C LEU A 7 52.31 20.84 14.68
N VAL A 8 52.06 21.35 15.88
CA VAL A 8 50.96 20.86 16.73
C VAL A 8 49.58 21.34 16.23
N ALA A 9 49.54 22.54 15.64
CA ALA A 9 48.30 23.05 15.09
C ALA A 9 47.85 22.37 13.80
N LEU A 10 48.79 21.83 12.99
CA LEU A 10 48.49 21.12 11.79
C LEU A 10 48.02 19.67 12.09
N ALA A 11 48.53 19.04 13.13
CA ALA A 11 48.12 17.72 13.56
C ALA A 11 46.71 17.71 14.19
N ALA A 12 46.33 18.78 14.88
CA ALA A 12 45.00 18.92 15.47
C ALA A 12 43.92 19.20 14.41
N ALA A 13 44.26 19.84 13.28
CA ALA A 13 43.37 20.11 12.18
C ALA A 13 43.10 18.89 11.30
N VAL A 14 44.00 17.91 11.29
CA VAL A 14 43.83 16.66 10.52
C VAL A 14 43.01 15.62 11.30
N LEU A 15 42.96 15.72 12.64
CA LEU A 15 42.17 14.81 13.49
C LEU A 15 40.70 15.24 13.69
N SER A 16 40.33 16.45 13.28
CA SER A 16 38.95 16.95 13.37
C SER A 16 38.14 16.79 12.10
N SER A 17 38.70 16.21 11.04
CA SER A 17 37.97 15.85 9.82
C SER A 17 37.60 14.36 9.75
N SER A 18 37.36 13.71 10.88
CA SER A 18 36.41 12.61 10.89
C SER A 18 35.05 13.24 10.64
N ALA A 19 34.78 13.54 9.35
CA ALA A 19 33.43 13.70 8.90
C ALA A 19 32.68 12.51 9.49
N ALA A 20 31.80 12.75 10.45
CA ALA A 20 30.84 11.77 10.83
C ALA A 20 30.13 11.43 9.55
N LEU A 21 30.48 10.30 8.95
CA LEU A 21 29.72 9.73 7.86
C LEU A 21 28.32 9.67 8.43
N ALA A 22 27.47 10.58 7.96
CA ALA A 22 26.08 10.58 8.35
C ALA A 22 25.60 9.16 7.99
N GLN A 23 25.36 8.36 9.01
CA GLN A 23 24.88 7.01 8.82
C GLN A 23 23.57 7.14 8.06
N GLU A 24 23.56 6.71 6.80
CA GLU A 24 22.37 6.75 5.99
C GLU A 24 21.30 5.95 6.70
N LYS A 25 20.17 6.59 6.96
CA LYS A 25 19.06 5.94 7.62
C LYS A 25 18.40 4.98 6.65
N LEU A 26 18.30 3.71 7.05
CA LEU A 26 17.46 2.76 6.33
C LEU A 26 16.00 3.07 6.67
N HIS A 27 15.21 3.36 5.64
CA HIS A 27 13.78 3.51 5.76
C HIS A 27 13.12 2.19 5.38
N PHE A 28 12.41 1.58 6.33
CA PHE A 28 11.63 0.39 6.12
C PHE A 28 10.15 0.73 6.20
N THR A 29 9.38 0.33 5.23
CA THR A 29 7.93 0.49 5.24
C THR A 29 7.25 -0.84 4.92
N TYR A 30 6.05 -1.01 5.45
CA TYR A 30 5.17 -2.13 5.16
C TYR A 30 3.73 -1.66 5.14
N LEU A 31 2.91 -2.37 4.40
CA LEU A 31 1.48 -2.14 4.32
C LEU A 31 0.76 -3.46 4.58
N TRP A 32 -0.18 -3.46 5.50
CA TRP A 32 -1.17 -4.53 5.60
C TRP A 32 -2.32 -4.25 4.63
N HIS A 33 -2.64 -5.25 3.83
CA HIS A 33 -3.80 -5.19 2.95
C HIS A 33 -4.89 -6.10 3.48
N LEU A 34 -6.05 -5.51 3.77
CA LEU A 34 -7.23 -6.19 4.29
C LEU A 34 -8.35 -6.08 3.26
N GLU A 35 -8.78 -7.22 2.76
CA GLU A 35 -9.75 -7.29 1.68
C GLU A 35 -10.76 -8.41 1.91
N GLN A 36 -12.02 -8.13 1.60
CA GLN A 36 -13.09 -9.09 1.36
C GLN A 36 -14.09 -8.45 0.40
N PRO A 37 -14.51 -9.14 -0.64
CA PRO A 37 -15.44 -8.59 -1.62
C PRO A 37 -16.87 -8.50 -1.07
N ILE A 38 -17.72 -7.81 -1.82
CA ILE A 38 -19.16 -8.03 -1.75
C ILE A 38 -19.43 -9.35 -2.48
N TYR A 39 -19.89 -10.37 -1.76
CA TYR A 39 -20.06 -11.72 -2.28
C TYR A 39 -21.28 -11.89 -3.19
N TRP A 40 -22.28 -11.02 -3.02
CA TRP A 40 -23.52 -11.03 -3.81
C TRP A 40 -23.83 -9.65 -4.37
N PRO A 41 -23.04 -9.17 -5.34
CA PRO A 41 -23.17 -7.80 -5.86
C PRO A 41 -24.43 -7.59 -6.69
N ASP A 42 -24.97 -8.64 -7.26
CA ASP A 42 -26.15 -8.65 -8.12
C ASP A 42 -27.48 -8.86 -7.38
N ARG A 43 -27.44 -9.06 -6.05
CA ARG A 43 -28.64 -9.22 -5.24
C ARG A 43 -29.08 -7.91 -4.62
N GLN A 44 -30.37 -7.65 -4.77
CA GLN A 44 -31.03 -6.52 -4.11
C GLN A 44 -31.67 -6.99 -2.81
N VAL A 45 -31.55 -6.17 -1.78
CA VAL A 45 -32.13 -6.46 -0.45
C VAL A 45 -33.41 -5.67 -0.27
N GLY A 46 -34.56 -6.40 -0.08
CA GLY A 46 -35.84 -5.78 0.18
C GLY A 46 -36.33 -4.85 -0.93
N GLY A 47 -35.94 -5.08 -2.18
CA GLY A 47 -36.26 -4.21 -3.30
C GLY A 47 -35.45 -2.91 -3.34
N ALA A 48 -34.50 -2.73 -2.44
CA ALA A 48 -33.59 -1.59 -2.49
C ALA A 48 -32.55 -1.78 -3.59
N ASP A 49 -32.18 -0.67 -4.24
CA ASP A 49 -31.14 -0.65 -5.27
C ASP A 49 -29.74 -0.67 -4.63
N ARG A 50 -29.45 -1.77 -3.99
CA ARG A 50 -28.16 -2.04 -3.37
C ARG A 50 -27.85 -3.53 -3.32
N TYR A 51 -26.55 -3.83 -3.27
CA TYR A 51 -26.04 -5.21 -3.13
C TYR A 51 -26.32 -5.79 -1.74
N GLU A 52 -26.26 -7.11 -1.64
CA GLU A 52 -26.35 -7.86 -0.39
C GLU A 52 -25.01 -7.86 0.34
N ARG A 53 -24.98 -7.35 1.58
CA ARG A 53 -23.80 -7.36 2.45
C ARG A 53 -23.70 -8.67 3.21
N ALA A 54 -22.57 -8.90 3.87
CA ALA A 54 -22.31 -10.15 4.59
C ALA A 54 -23.38 -10.51 5.61
N LYS A 55 -23.92 -9.52 6.36
CA LYS A 55 -24.98 -9.77 7.35
C LYS A 55 -26.28 -10.26 6.70
N GLU A 56 -26.71 -9.61 5.63
CA GLU A 56 -27.90 -10.03 4.91
C GLU A 56 -27.72 -11.44 4.27
N SER A 57 -26.53 -11.73 3.76
CA SER A 57 -26.22 -13.07 3.23
C SER A 57 -26.28 -14.13 4.32
N LEU A 58 -25.77 -13.84 5.52
CA LEU A 58 -25.86 -14.74 6.67
C LEU A 58 -27.31 -14.96 7.10
N ASP A 59 -28.15 -13.91 7.14
CA ASP A 59 -29.57 -14.01 7.53
C ASP A 59 -30.39 -14.79 6.50
N ARG A 60 -30.10 -14.60 5.24
CA ARG A 60 -30.73 -15.39 4.19
C ARG A 60 -30.43 -16.87 4.33
N GLY A 61 -29.30 -17.21 4.90
CA GLY A 61 -28.82 -18.60 5.00
C GLY A 61 -28.37 -19.17 3.62
N GLY A 62 -27.97 -20.41 3.70
CA GLY A 62 -27.34 -21.05 2.56
C GLY A 62 -25.83 -20.74 2.50
N VAL A 63 -25.11 -21.63 1.89
CA VAL A 63 -23.66 -21.52 1.72
C VAL A 63 -23.39 -21.38 0.24
N TYR A 64 -22.65 -20.33 -0.11
CA TYR A 64 -22.05 -20.26 -1.43
C TYR A 64 -20.98 -21.36 -1.54
N PRO A 65 -20.93 -22.15 -2.61
CA PRO A 65 -20.07 -23.34 -2.65
C PRO A 65 -18.60 -23.10 -2.33
N GLN A 66 -18.08 -21.91 -2.63
CA GLN A 66 -16.69 -21.54 -2.40
C GLN A 66 -16.48 -20.65 -1.17
N ASN A 67 -17.56 -20.11 -0.58
CA ASN A 67 -17.45 -19.12 0.49
C ASN A 67 -18.45 -19.37 1.61
N ASN A 68 -17.93 -19.74 2.76
CA ASN A 68 -18.71 -19.78 3.99
C ASN A 68 -18.50 -18.46 4.76
N LEU A 69 -19.45 -17.55 4.67
CA LEU A 69 -19.30 -16.22 5.27
C LEU A 69 -19.18 -16.26 6.79
N SER A 70 -19.82 -17.20 7.47
CA SER A 70 -19.65 -17.38 8.92
C SER A 70 -18.23 -17.81 9.27
N GLU A 71 -17.61 -18.65 8.45
CA GLU A 71 -16.21 -19.04 8.62
C GLU A 71 -15.28 -17.89 8.24
N ILE A 72 -15.53 -17.24 7.09
CA ILE A 72 -14.69 -16.15 6.60
C ILE A 72 -14.63 -14.99 7.61
N PHE A 73 -15.77 -14.54 8.11
CA PHE A 73 -15.82 -13.42 9.05
C PHE A 73 -15.75 -13.84 10.52
N GLY A 74 -16.04 -15.10 10.83
CA GLY A 74 -16.09 -15.59 12.20
C GLY A 74 -14.75 -16.03 12.79
N LEU A 75 -13.69 -16.16 11.99
CA LEU A 75 -12.36 -16.52 12.46
C LEU A 75 -11.79 -15.46 13.40
N ASP A 76 -11.22 -15.87 14.53
CA ASP A 76 -10.73 -14.95 15.58
C ASP A 76 -9.60 -14.05 15.08
N ASP A 77 -8.72 -14.55 14.25
CA ASP A 77 -7.63 -13.77 13.67
C ASP A 77 -8.15 -12.67 12.72
N ARG A 78 -9.17 -12.97 11.92
CA ARG A 78 -9.82 -11.99 11.02
C ARG A 78 -10.58 -10.94 11.79
N LYS A 79 -11.40 -11.35 12.77
CA LYS A 79 -12.07 -10.41 13.68
C LYS A 79 -11.10 -9.47 14.36
N ALA A 80 -9.99 -10.00 14.83
CA ALA A 80 -8.94 -9.21 15.43
C ALA A 80 -8.27 -8.26 14.43
N ALA A 81 -7.89 -8.76 13.25
CA ALA A 81 -7.25 -7.96 12.20
C ALA A 81 -8.12 -6.78 11.77
N TYR A 82 -9.42 -7.00 11.59
CA TYR A 82 -10.34 -5.97 11.10
C TYR A 82 -10.71 -4.93 12.16
N GLN A 83 -10.69 -5.26 13.46
CA GLN A 83 -11.21 -4.38 14.51
C GLN A 83 -10.11 -3.71 15.36
N TRP A 84 -9.08 -4.43 15.83
CA TRP A 84 -8.15 -3.89 16.82
C TRP A 84 -6.68 -4.23 16.63
N ARG A 85 -6.32 -5.30 15.92
CA ARG A 85 -4.92 -5.77 15.85
C ARG A 85 -4.00 -4.76 15.18
N VAL A 86 -4.50 -3.99 14.22
CA VAL A 86 -3.74 -2.90 13.59
C VAL A 86 -3.34 -1.85 14.64
N ARG A 87 -4.30 -1.39 15.47
CA ARG A 87 -4.03 -0.47 16.58
C ARG A 87 -3.00 -1.06 17.56
N ASP A 88 -3.16 -2.32 17.93
CA ASP A 88 -2.26 -2.98 18.90
C ASP A 88 -0.83 -3.07 18.36
N SER A 89 -0.68 -3.35 17.07
CA SER A 89 0.63 -3.38 16.42
C SER A 89 1.29 -2.00 16.40
N VAL A 90 0.53 -0.96 16.10
CA VAL A 90 1.04 0.44 16.18
C VAL A 90 1.40 0.80 17.63
N ASN A 91 0.59 0.36 18.60
CA ASN A 91 0.87 0.60 20.02
C ASN A 91 2.19 -0.05 20.46
N ALA A 92 2.49 -1.25 19.97
CA ALA A 92 3.73 -1.97 20.30
C ALA A 92 4.99 -1.22 19.84
N ILE A 93 4.90 -0.40 18.79
CA ILE A 93 6.03 0.37 18.26
C ILE A 93 6.01 1.85 18.67
N ARG A 94 5.09 2.29 19.52
CA ARG A 94 4.97 3.70 19.93
C ARG A 94 6.20 4.25 20.67
N GLY A 95 6.98 3.39 21.28
CA GLY A 95 8.24 3.78 21.96
C GLY A 95 9.32 4.28 20.98
N TYR A 96 9.25 3.95 19.73
CA TYR A 96 10.17 4.43 18.71
C TYR A 96 9.70 5.76 18.16
N ALA A 97 10.60 6.75 18.10
CA ALA A 97 10.24 8.14 17.79
C ALA A 97 9.53 8.30 16.43
N GLU A 98 10.01 7.63 15.40
CA GLU A 98 9.56 7.80 14.00
C GLU A 98 8.75 6.60 13.48
N ALA A 99 8.44 5.61 14.33
CA ALA A 99 7.74 4.41 13.88
C ALA A 99 6.24 4.65 13.65
N GLY A 100 5.73 4.03 12.60
CA GLY A 100 4.33 3.99 12.24
C GLY A 100 4.04 2.80 11.35
N ALA A 101 2.80 2.66 10.93
CA ALA A 101 2.32 1.58 10.10
C ALA A 101 1.31 2.07 9.06
N GLN A 102 1.17 1.32 8.00
CA GLN A 102 0.19 1.56 6.96
C GLN A 102 -0.74 0.35 6.82
N VAL A 103 -2.00 0.62 6.54
CA VAL A 103 -3.00 -0.42 6.27
C VAL A 103 -3.95 0.07 5.19
N SER A 104 -4.43 -0.83 4.36
CA SER A 104 -5.54 -0.58 3.46
C SER A 104 -6.69 -1.56 3.75
N TYR A 105 -7.90 -1.07 3.60
CA TYR A 105 -9.12 -1.86 3.63
C TYR A 105 -9.81 -1.69 2.28
N SER A 106 -10.38 -2.74 1.70
CA SER A 106 -11.26 -2.55 0.55
C SER A 106 -12.62 -1.94 0.98
N GLY A 107 -13.28 -1.25 0.08
CA GLY A 107 -14.61 -0.70 0.35
C GLY A 107 -15.62 -1.80 0.66
N GLY A 108 -15.56 -2.91 -0.08
CA GLY A 108 -16.39 -4.09 0.17
C GLY A 108 -16.20 -4.67 1.57
N LEU A 109 -14.96 -4.75 2.05
CA LEU A 109 -14.68 -5.17 3.42
C LEU A 109 -15.30 -4.22 4.44
N ILE A 110 -15.13 -2.90 4.28
CA ILE A 110 -15.69 -1.90 5.20
C ILE A 110 -17.21 -2.06 5.28
N GLU A 111 -17.90 -2.15 4.16
CA GLU A 111 -19.35 -2.35 4.08
C GLU A 111 -19.82 -3.62 4.78
N ASN A 112 -19.11 -4.73 4.56
CA ASN A 112 -19.42 -5.99 5.22
C ASN A 112 -19.26 -5.91 6.74
N ILE A 113 -18.17 -5.33 7.23
CA ILE A 113 -17.91 -5.18 8.66
C ILE A 113 -18.92 -4.21 9.29
N MET A 114 -19.28 -3.12 8.61
CA MET A 114 -20.30 -2.19 9.09
C MET A 114 -21.64 -2.89 9.29
N SER A 115 -22.06 -3.73 8.34
CA SER A 115 -23.31 -4.48 8.45
C SER A 115 -23.29 -5.51 9.57
N LEU A 116 -22.17 -6.23 9.74
CA LEU A 116 -21.97 -7.18 10.83
C LEU A 116 -21.91 -6.49 12.19
N GLY A 117 -21.19 -5.38 12.27
CA GLY A 117 -21.04 -4.60 13.49
C GLY A 117 -22.37 -3.98 13.95
N ALA A 118 -23.15 -3.39 13.06
CA ALA A 118 -24.46 -2.83 13.36
C ALA A 118 -25.40 -3.87 13.97
N ALA A 119 -25.26 -5.13 13.57
CA ALA A 119 -26.05 -6.25 14.08
C ALA A 119 -25.42 -7.01 15.26
N ASN A 120 -24.24 -6.61 15.75
CA ASN A 120 -23.43 -7.37 16.72
C ASN A 120 -23.22 -8.85 16.28
N SER A 121 -23.08 -9.10 14.99
CA SER A 121 -22.99 -10.44 14.43
C SER A 121 -21.56 -10.93 14.41
N LEU A 122 -21.33 -12.23 14.61
CA LEU A 122 -20.04 -12.92 14.55
C LEU A 122 -18.92 -12.29 15.42
N GLY A 123 -19.28 -11.49 16.45
CA GLY A 123 -18.32 -10.83 17.32
C GLY A 123 -17.77 -9.50 16.78
N TYR A 124 -18.40 -8.94 15.75
CA TYR A 124 -18.16 -7.56 15.34
C TYR A 124 -18.95 -6.59 16.21
N SER A 125 -18.29 -5.50 16.62
CA SER A 125 -18.90 -4.44 17.44
C SER A 125 -19.51 -3.35 16.56
N PRO A 126 -20.58 -2.69 16.98
CA PRO A 126 -21.06 -1.46 16.34
C PRO A 126 -20.00 -0.35 16.27
N THR A 127 -19.00 -0.42 17.13
CA THR A 127 -17.85 0.51 17.17
C THR A 127 -16.54 -0.14 16.70
N TRP A 128 -16.60 -1.11 15.81
CA TRP A 128 -15.48 -1.88 15.29
C TRP A 128 -14.29 -1.02 14.82
N TYR A 129 -14.58 0.17 14.31
CA TYR A 129 -13.60 1.13 13.81
C TYR A 129 -12.86 1.89 14.92
N GLY A 130 -13.34 1.82 16.17
CA GLY A 130 -12.90 2.68 17.28
C GLY A 130 -11.41 2.58 17.57
N SER A 131 -10.87 1.36 17.59
CA SER A 131 -9.45 1.13 17.81
C SER A 131 -8.55 1.79 16.75
N ASN A 132 -8.93 1.69 15.49
CA ASN A 132 -8.15 2.29 14.41
C ASN A 132 -8.32 3.82 14.37
N ARG A 133 -9.49 4.35 14.70
CA ARG A 133 -9.68 5.81 14.90
C ARG A 133 -8.77 6.34 16.01
N GLU A 134 -8.65 5.61 17.12
CA GLU A 134 -7.72 5.93 18.21
C GLU A 134 -6.29 5.99 17.71
N ALA A 135 -5.81 4.95 17.02
CA ALA A 135 -4.44 4.85 16.54
C ALA A 135 -4.09 5.93 15.49
N ARG A 136 -5.05 6.35 14.66
CA ARG A 136 -4.88 7.46 13.71
C ARG A 136 -4.62 8.80 14.40
N GLY A 137 -5.12 8.97 15.62
CA GLY A 137 -4.84 10.16 16.44
C GLY A 137 -3.44 10.18 17.05
N TRP A 138 -2.70 9.07 17.01
CA TRP A 138 -1.33 9.02 17.54
C TRP A 138 -0.33 9.58 16.55
N THR A 139 0.61 10.41 17.05
CA THR A 139 1.62 11.04 16.22
C THR A 139 3.03 10.60 16.60
N THR A 140 3.95 10.73 15.65
CA THR A 140 5.38 10.53 15.84
C THR A 140 5.98 11.62 16.74
N ILE A 141 7.05 11.29 17.47
CA ILE A 141 7.73 12.23 18.37
C ILE A 141 8.53 13.24 17.52
N GLY A 142 8.27 14.51 17.73
CA GLY A 142 9.03 15.59 17.09
C GLY A 142 8.60 15.96 15.67
N GLN A 143 7.86 15.09 14.95
CA GLN A 143 7.41 15.39 13.59
C GLN A 143 5.89 15.53 13.46
N SER A 144 5.14 15.11 14.48
CA SER A 144 3.67 15.15 14.51
C SER A 144 2.99 14.46 13.32
N LYS A 145 3.63 13.47 12.72
CA LYS A 145 3.05 12.67 11.63
C LYS A 145 2.16 11.57 12.20
N PRO A 146 1.05 11.23 11.57
CA PRO A 146 0.22 10.09 12.00
C PRO A 146 1.05 8.80 12.08
N ARG A 147 0.85 8.03 13.17
CA ARG A 147 1.49 6.71 13.32
C ARG A 147 0.76 5.61 12.58
N LEU A 148 -0.52 5.77 12.33
CA LEU A 148 -1.32 4.89 11.48
C LEU A 148 -1.85 5.67 10.30
N ASP A 149 -1.41 5.28 9.11
CA ASP A 149 -1.97 5.77 7.86
C ASP A 149 -2.87 4.69 7.24
N ILE A 150 -4.15 5.00 7.07
CA ILE A 150 -5.08 4.14 6.34
C ILE A 150 -5.07 4.60 4.90
N VAL A 151 -4.33 3.88 4.09
CA VAL A 151 -4.06 4.21 2.68
C VAL A 151 -5.33 4.00 1.85
N LEU A 152 -5.59 4.92 0.93
CA LEU A 152 -6.73 4.81 0.02
C LEU A 152 -6.62 3.56 -0.86
N PHE A 153 -7.79 3.04 -1.22
CA PHE A 153 -7.93 1.85 -2.04
C PHE A 153 -9.11 2.02 -3.01
N ALA A 154 -9.30 1.07 -3.91
CA ALA A 154 -10.52 1.00 -4.70
C ALA A 154 -11.65 0.33 -3.90
N PHE A 155 -12.90 0.71 -4.18
CA PHE A 155 -14.04 0.15 -3.44
C PHE A 155 -14.22 -1.36 -3.68
N HIS A 156 -14.22 -1.80 -4.95
CA HIS A 156 -14.50 -3.19 -5.34
C HIS A 156 -13.27 -4.04 -5.67
N HIS A 157 -12.07 -3.55 -5.42
CA HIS A 157 -10.82 -4.28 -5.75
C HIS A 157 -10.62 -4.60 -7.24
N PRO A 158 -10.95 -3.70 -8.20
CA PRO A 158 -10.75 -3.97 -9.61
C PRO A 158 -9.27 -3.86 -10.02
N LEU A 159 -8.91 -4.49 -11.12
CA LEU A 159 -7.63 -4.23 -11.79
C LEU A 159 -7.73 -2.90 -12.54
N LEU A 160 -7.48 -1.80 -11.84
CA LEU A 160 -7.70 -0.44 -12.33
C LEU A 160 -7.07 -0.12 -13.71
N PRO A 161 -5.89 -0.66 -14.09
CA PRO A 161 -5.37 -0.43 -15.44
C PRO A 161 -6.27 -0.93 -16.57
N LEU A 162 -7.22 -1.82 -16.28
CA LEU A 162 -8.19 -2.35 -17.24
C LEU A 162 -9.51 -1.58 -17.27
N CYS A 163 -9.69 -0.64 -16.32
CA CYS A 163 -10.88 0.20 -16.23
C CYS A 163 -10.70 1.50 -17.01
N ASP A 164 -11.79 2.13 -17.45
CA ASP A 164 -11.74 3.49 -17.94
C ASP A 164 -11.55 4.51 -16.81
N ASP A 165 -11.19 5.75 -17.16
CA ASP A 165 -10.86 6.78 -16.18
C ASP A 165 -12.05 7.19 -15.31
N ALA A 166 -13.26 7.15 -15.84
CA ALA A 166 -14.47 7.45 -15.08
C ALA A 166 -14.71 6.38 -14.02
N THR A 167 -14.56 5.11 -14.37
CA THR A 167 -14.63 3.98 -13.45
C THR A 167 -13.53 4.07 -12.36
N VAL A 168 -12.28 4.34 -12.74
CA VAL A 168 -11.18 4.53 -11.78
C VAL A 168 -11.53 5.60 -10.74
N ARG A 169 -12.02 6.75 -11.20
CA ARG A 169 -12.40 7.85 -10.30
C ARG A 169 -13.59 7.47 -9.43
N ARG A 170 -14.62 6.82 -10.00
CA ARG A 170 -15.80 6.41 -9.23
C ARG A 170 -15.46 5.41 -8.13
N GLU A 171 -14.59 4.45 -8.39
CA GLU A 171 -14.08 3.51 -7.40
C GLU A 171 -13.45 4.22 -6.19
N ILE A 172 -12.65 5.26 -6.45
CA ILE A 172 -12.00 6.03 -5.39
C ILE A 172 -13.02 6.92 -4.64
N GLN A 173 -13.97 7.50 -5.33
CA GLN A 173 -15.02 8.33 -4.73
C GLN A 173 -15.91 7.50 -3.80
N LEU A 174 -16.38 6.34 -4.24
CA LEU A 174 -17.14 5.40 -3.40
C LEU A 174 -16.33 4.98 -2.17
N TYR A 175 -15.04 4.68 -2.37
CA TYR A 175 -14.17 4.33 -1.27
C TYR A 175 -14.06 5.47 -0.24
N LYS A 176 -13.93 6.71 -0.68
CA LYS A 176 -13.86 7.87 0.22
C LYS A 176 -15.14 8.08 1.03
N GLU A 177 -16.30 7.74 0.47
CA GLU A 177 -17.57 7.77 1.19
C GLU A 177 -17.53 6.80 2.38
N VAL A 178 -17.26 5.52 2.14
CA VAL A 178 -17.18 4.52 3.23
C VAL A 178 -15.99 4.73 4.15
N TYR A 179 -14.90 5.33 3.65
CA TYR A 179 -13.76 5.73 4.46
C TYR A 179 -14.16 6.78 5.50
N ALA A 180 -14.92 7.80 5.09
CA ALA A 180 -15.39 8.84 6.00
C ALA A 180 -16.34 8.28 7.07
N ASP A 181 -17.22 7.37 6.70
CA ASP A 181 -18.13 6.70 7.62
C ASP A 181 -17.37 5.85 8.66
N ALA A 182 -16.41 5.07 8.20
CA ALA A 182 -15.62 4.20 9.08
C ALA A 182 -14.62 4.97 9.94
N TRP A 183 -13.82 5.85 9.35
CA TRP A 183 -12.65 6.45 10.01
C TRP A 183 -12.88 7.89 10.47
N GLY A 184 -13.98 8.53 10.06
CA GLY A 184 -14.28 9.93 10.38
C GLY A 184 -13.32 10.92 9.70
N ASN A 185 -13.57 12.21 9.92
CA ASN A 185 -12.83 13.31 9.30
C ASN A 185 -11.94 14.08 10.28
N ALA A 186 -11.80 13.60 11.53
CA ALA A 186 -10.97 14.26 12.55
C ALA A 186 -9.48 14.22 12.21
N VAL A 187 -9.03 13.19 11.50
CA VAL A 187 -7.68 13.07 10.94
C VAL A 187 -7.85 13.04 9.42
N PRO A 188 -7.10 13.85 8.66
CA PRO A 188 -7.18 13.85 7.21
C PRO A 188 -7.02 12.44 6.61
N ALA A 189 -7.73 12.18 5.54
CA ALA A 189 -7.54 10.93 4.79
C ALA A 189 -6.12 10.86 4.22
N SER A 190 -5.63 9.64 4.05
CA SER A 190 -4.36 9.40 3.35
C SER A 190 -4.37 10.03 1.96
N ARG A 191 -3.22 10.52 1.53
CA ARG A 191 -2.98 10.89 0.14
C ARG A 191 -2.25 9.78 -0.63
N GLY A 192 -2.02 8.64 0.00
CA GLY A 192 -1.48 7.44 -0.59
C GLY A 192 -2.56 6.55 -1.19
N PHE A 193 -2.21 5.79 -2.20
CA PHE A 193 -3.08 4.84 -2.85
C PHE A 193 -2.38 3.48 -3.01
N PHE A 194 -3.08 2.42 -2.68
CA PHE A 194 -2.64 1.06 -2.95
C PHE A 194 -3.48 0.49 -4.10
N PRO A 195 -2.88 0.27 -5.28
CA PRO A 195 -3.62 -0.32 -6.39
C PRO A 195 -3.85 -1.81 -6.15
N SER A 196 -5.05 -2.28 -6.50
CA SER A 196 -5.42 -3.69 -6.39
C SER A 196 -4.38 -4.57 -7.09
N GLU A 197 -3.91 -5.62 -6.39
CA GLU A 197 -2.86 -6.54 -6.89
C GLU A 197 -1.55 -5.83 -7.30
N MET A 198 -1.31 -4.63 -6.78
CA MET A 198 -0.22 -3.75 -7.22
C MET A 198 -0.21 -3.51 -8.74
N ALA A 199 -1.36 -3.69 -9.39
CA ALA A 199 -1.53 -3.44 -10.82
C ALA A 199 -1.52 -1.93 -11.06
N PHE A 200 -0.47 -1.46 -11.69
CA PHE A 200 -0.27 -0.04 -11.97
C PHE A 200 0.14 0.18 -13.43
N SER A 201 -0.35 1.24 -14.02
CA SER A 201 0.13 1.76 -15.29
C SER A 201 0.11 3.27 -15.28
N THR A 202 0.90 3.91 -16.14
CA THR A 202 1.01 5.37 -16.21
C THR A 202 -0.31 6.07 -16.51
N ARG A 203 -1.26 5.39 -17.16
CA ARG A 203 -2.61 5.93 -17.41
C ARG A 203 -3.39 6.25 -16.13
N LEU A 204 -3.04 5.60 -15.00
CA LEU A 204 -3.69 5.85 -13.72
C LEU A 204 -3.24 7.16 -13.06
N ILE A 205 -2.12 7.73 -13.47
CA ILE A 205 -1.54 8.92 -12.81
C ILE A 205 -2.55 10.07 -12.80
N GLN A 206 -3.14 10.39 -13.94
CA GLN A 206 -4.06 11.52 -14.04
C GLN A 206 -5.36 11.32 -13.25
N PRO A 207 -6.12 10.23 -13.39
CA PRO A 207 -7.34 10.04 -12.60
C PRO A 207 -7.05 9.93 -11.10
N LEU A 208 -5.94 9.32 -10.68
CA LEU A 208 -5.54 9.30 -9.27
C LEU A 208 -5.23 10.70 -8.75
N ALA A 209 -4.48 11.51 -9.50
CA ALA A 209 -4.16 12.88 -9.14
C ALA A 209 -5.42 13.76 -9.03
N GLN A 210 -6.37 13.60 -9.94
CA GLN A 210 -7.67 14.29 -9.90
C GLN A 210 -8.47 13.96 -8.64
N GLU A 211 -8.29 12.76 -8.10
CA GLU A 211 -8.88 12.34 -6.83
C GLU A 211 -8.00 12.69 -5.60
N GLY A 212 -6.95 13.51 -5.77
CA GLY A 212 -6.12 14.02 -4.68
C GLY A 212 -5.06 13.05 -4.16
N VAL A 213 -4.81 11.95 -4.87
CA VAL A 213 -3.73 11.01 -4.56
C VAL A 213 -2.39 11.67 -4.88
N ALA A 214 -1.44 11.59 -3.95
CA ALA A 214 -0.12 12.18 -4.10
C ALA A 214 0.99 11.15 -4.30
N TRP A 215 0.76 9.91 -3.91
CA TRP A 215 1.70 8.82 -4.07
C TRP A 215 0.98 7.48 -4.13
N SER A 216 1.61 6.49 -4.74
CA SER A 216 1.08 5.15 -4.88
C SER A 216 2.18 4.12 -4.70
N PHE A 217 1.80 2.93 -4.25
CA PHE A 217 2.67 1.77 -4.34
C PHE A 217 2.71 1.27 -5.78
N VAL A 218 3.90 0.88 -6.19
CA VAL A 218 4.13 0.21 -7.47
C VAL A 218 5.08 -0.95 -7.20
N SER A 219 4.86 -2.09 -7.83
CA SER A 219 5.77 -3.23 -7.71
C SER A 219 7.17 -2.84 -8.17
N GLY A 220 8.19 -3.14 -7.37
CA GLY A 220 9.59 -2.90 -7.73
C GLY A 220 9.99 -3.57 -9.03
N GLU A 221 9.39 -4.70 -9.36
CA GLU A 221 9.57 -5.37 -10.65
C GLU A 221 9.06 -4.55 -11.82
N LYS A 222 7.94 -3.86 -11.65
CA LYS A 222 7.40 -2.99 -12.71
C LYS A 222 8.34 -1.80 -12.95
N ILE A 223 8.86 -1.20 -11.89
CA ILE A 223 9.84 -0.11 -12.00
C ILE A 223 11.12 -0.61 -12.66
N SER A 224 11.62 -1.77 -12.24
CA SER A 224 12.83 -2.36 -12.85
C SER A 224 12.63 -2.64 -14.34
N ARG A 225 11.47 -3.19 -14.73
CA ARG A 225 11.14 -3.50 -16.12
C ARG A 225 10.95 -2.25 -16.99
N ALA A 226 10.49 -1.17 -16.40
CA ALA A 226 10.32 0.11 -17.08
C ALA A 226 11.65 0.86 -17.30
N ASN A 227 12.74 0.40 -16.69
CA ASN A 227 14.06 1.01 -16.86
C ASN A 227 14.66 0.60 -18.19
N VAL A 228 15.21 1.56 -18.93
CA VAL A 228 15.86 1.31 -20.24
C VAL A 228 17.05 0.35 -20.16
N ASP A 229 17.67 0.28 -18.98
CA ASP A 229 18.82 -0.57 -18.70
C ASP A 229 18.42 -1.94 -18.12
N PHE A 230 17.14 -2.29 -18.13
CA PHE A 230 16.70 -3.54 -17.55
C PHE A 230 17.37 -4.72 -18.28
N PRO A 231 18.14 -5.56 -17.58
CA PRO A 231 18.77 -6.70 -18.22
C PRO A 231 17.72 -7.69 -18.68
N VAL A 232 17.84 -8.08 -19.92
CA VAL A 232 17.13 -9.23 -20.44
C VAL A 232 17.77 -10.47 -19.83
N ILE A 233 17.26 -10.91 -18.70
CA ILE A 233 17.72 -12.13 -18.06
C ILE A 233 17.09 -13.32 -18.78
N PHE A 234 17.59 -13.60 -19.94
CA PHE A 234 17.37 -14.86 -20.61
C PHE A 234 18.53 -15.77 -20.27
N GLY A 235 18.36 -16.60 -19.33
CA GLY A 235 19.40 -17.55 -19.00
C GLY A 235 18.81 -18.83 -18.48
N SER A 236 19.38 -19.87 -18.94
CA SER A 236 19.31 -21.21 -18.40
C SER A 236 19.35 -21.20 -16.87
N GLY A 237 18.28 -21.49 -16.25
CA GLY A 237 18.15 -21.53 -14.79
C GLY A 237 17.00 -20.72 -14.30
N GLY A 238 16.28 -20.16 -15.21
CA GLY A 238 14.91 -19.82 -15.17
C GLY A 238 14.43 -19.10 -13.91
N ILE A 239 14.22 -17.83 -14.05
CA ILE A 239 13.13 -17.21 -13.34
C ILE A 239 11.87 -17.85 -13.91
N ASN A 240 11.32 -18.82 -13.21
CA ASN A 240 10.07 -19.49 -13.57
C ASN A 240 8.82 -18.63 -13.28
N CYS A 241 9.02 -17.36 -13.07
CA CYS A 241 7.95 -16.40 -12.86
C CYS A 241 7.99 -15.40 -13.96
N ASP A 242 7.09 -15.54 -14.89
CA ASP A 242 6.79 -14.57 -15.93
C ASP A 242 8.00 -13.74 -16.36
N PRO A 243 8.85 -14.27 -17.25
CA PRO A 243 9.84 -13.41 -17.86
C PRO A 243 9.08 -12.19 -18.39
N PRO A 244 9.63 -10.98 -18.29
CA PRO A 244 8.99 -9.83 -18.87
C PRO A 244 8.64 -10.16 -20.31
N ASN A 245 7.38 -10.00 -20.67
CA ASN A 245 6.94 -10.10 -22.03
C ASN A 245 7.88 -9.20 -22.85
N PRO A 246 8.32 -9.59 -24.04
CA PRO A 246 9.10 -8.73 -24.91
C PRO A 246 8.55 -7.32 -25.11
N ALA A 247 7.22 -7.16 -25.01
CA ALA A 247 6.56 -5.86 -25.04
C ALA A 247 6.84 -5.01 -23.80
N ASP A 248 7.19 -5.62 -22.67
CA ASP A 248 7.51 -4.92 -21.42
C ASP A 248 9.01 -4.61 -21.32
N GLN A 249 9.80 -5.03 -22.28
CA GLN A 249 11.24 -4.81 -22.30
C GLN A 249 11.54 -3.52 -23.05
N LEU A 250 11.97 -2.54 -22.32
CA LEU A 250 12.48 -1.29 -22.87
C LEU A 250 13.98 -1.45 -23.07
N ASN A 251 14.39 -1.87 -24.27
CA ASN A 251 15.78 -1.99 -24.71
C ASN A 251 16.66 -3.00 -23.94
N GLY A 252 17.77 -3.37 -24.54
CA GLY A 252 18.69 -4.33 -23.96
C GLY A 252 19.33 -3.87 -22.67
N ALA A 253 19.59 -4.81 -21.82
CA ALA A 253 20.21 -4.66 -20.53
C ALA A 253 21.57 -4.01 -20.58
N GLN A 254 21.68 -2.82 -20.12
CA GLN A 254 22.97 -2.11 -20.03
C GLN A 254 23.05 -1.23 -18.80
N GLY A 255 22.68 -1.67 -17.66
CA GLY A 255 22.70 -0.80 -16.50
C GLY A 255 23.31 -1.40 -15.25
N SER A 256 23.53 -0.55 -14.29
CA SER A 256 23.95 -0.97 -12.97
C SER A 256 22.78 -1.56 -12.22
N TYR A 257 22.76 -2.85 -12.04
CA TYR A 257 21.83 -3.53 -11.14
C TYR A 257 22.60 -4.43 -10.19
N TYR A 258 21.98 -4.78 -9.08
CA TYR A 258 22.53 -5.74 -8.15
C TYR A 258 21.53 -6.86 -7.89
N ARG A 259 22.06 -8.03 -7.64
CA ARG A 259 21.24 -9.19 -7.29
C ARG A 259 20.81 -9.08 -5.85
N VAL A 260 19.51 -9.07 -5.66
CA VAL A 260 18.92 -9.21 -4.34
C VAL A 260 18.27 -10.58 -4.27
N SER A 261 18.75 -11.42 -3.37
CA SER A 261 18.11 -12.70 -3.10
C SER A 261 16.80 -12.48 -2.37
N ILE A 262 15.75 -12.25 -3.14
CA ILE A 262 14.40 -12.21 -2.60
C ILE A 262 13.81 -13.59 -2.87
N SER A 263 13.56 -14.34 -1.81
CA SER A 263 12.85 -15.60 -1.93
C SER A 263 11.40 -15.33 -2.32
N ARG A 264 11.07 -15.57 -3.58
CA ARG A 264 9.71 -15.42 -4.12
C ARG A 264 9.15 -16.72 -4.67
N GLY A 265 9.60 -17.86 -4.24
CA GLY A 265 9.21 -19.12 -4.86
C GLY A 265 9.66 -19.28 -6.32
N CYS A 266 10.17 -18.22 -6.93
CA CYS A 266 10.60 -18.12 -8.32
C CYS A 266 12.12 -17.96 -8.46
N GLY A 267 12.85 -18.08 -7.36
CA GLY A 267 14.31 -17.91 -7.35
C GLY A 267 14.77 -16.47 -7.07
N PRO A 268 16.07 -16.22 -7.19
CA PRO A 268 16.62 -14.89 -6.93
C PRO A 268 16.10 -13.88 -7.97
N ALA A 269 15.60 -12.74 -7.47
CA ALA A 269 15.24 -11.61 -8.31
C ALA A 269 16.41 -10.64 -8.42
N GLU A 270 16.67 -10.16 -9.60
CA GLU A 270 17.54 -9.02 -9.81
C GLU A 270 16.71 -7.74 -9.77
N ALA A 271 17.22 -6.72 -9.12
CA ALA A 271 16.51 -5.46 -8.97
C ALA A 271 17.47 -4.28 -9.16
N TYR A 272 16.93 -3.24 -9.77
CA TYR A 272 17.64 -1.97 -9.87
C TYR A 272 17.55 -1.19 -8.56
N PRO A 273 18.56 -0.41 -8.19
CA PRO A 273 18.51 0.47 -7.03
C PRO A 273 17.28 1.37 -7.02
N GLN A 274 16.83 1.81 -8.18
CA GLN A 274 15.65 2.63 -8.36
C GLN A 274 14.36 1.94 -7.90
N SER A 275 14.33 0.61 -7.84
CA SER A 275 13.17 -0.14 -7.35
C SER A 275 12.89 0.06 -5.86
N PHE A 276 13.88 0.53 -5.10
CA PHE A 276 13.81 0.72 -3.66
C PHE A 276 13.75 2.20 -3.25
N THR A 277 13.70 3.09 -4.20
CA THR A 277 13.62 4.54 -3.97
C THR A 277 12.31 5.11 -4.49
N PRO A 278 11.77 6.15 -3.85
CA PRO A 278 10.61 6.84 -4.39
C PRO A 278 10.91 7.38 -5.79
N GLN A 279 10.03 7.12 -6.73
CA GLN A 279 10.12 7.60 -8.09
C GLN A 279 9.10 8.71 -8.33
N ARG A 280 9.48 9.69 -9.14
CA ARG A 280 8.53 10.70 -9.58
C ARG A 280 7.65 10.12 -10.67
N ALA A 281 6.35 10.06 -10.41
CA ALA A 281 5.38 9.63 -11.41
C ALA A 281 5.18 10.76 -12.45
N GLN A 282 5.18 10.39 -13.71
CA GLN A 282 4.91 11.29 -14.83
C GLN A 282 4.19 10.55 -15.94
N THR A 283 3.44 11.27 -16.72
CA THR A 283 2.81 10.79 -17.95
C THR A 283 3.25 11.65 -19.11
N VAL A 284 3.28 11.07 -20.30
CA VAL A 284 3.56 11.80 -21.53
C VAL A 284 2.27 11.91 -22.32
N ASP A 285 1.88 13.12 -22.69
CA ASP A 285 0.75 13.33 -23.60
C ASP A 285 1.10 12.70 -24.96
N PRO A 286 0.34 11.69 -25.40
CA PRO A 286 0.65 10.99 -26.64
C PRO A 286 0.56 11.86 -27.89
N ASN A 287 -0.15 12.99 -27.83
CA ASN A 287 -0.35 13.88 -28.96
C ASN A 287 0.73 14.97 -29.06
N THR A 288 1.20 15.45 -27.93
CA THR A 288 2.13 16.59 -27.86
C THR A 288 3.54 16.19 -27.43
N GLY A 289 3.74 15.01 -26.86
CA GLY A 289 4.98 14.58 -26.28
C GLY A 289 5.38 15.32 -25.01
N GLN A 290 4.51 16.18 -24.48
CA GLN A 290 4.76 16.91 -23.23
C GLN A 290 4.61 15.97 -22.01
N VAL A 291 5.44 16.21 -21.00
CA VAL A 291 5.47 15.47 -19.74
C VAL A 291 4.69 16.21 -18.66
#